data_dbf7a538efa34c05ee23562cb9c8972d
#
_entry.id   dbf7a538efa34c05ee23562cb9c8972d
#
_cell.length_a   1.000
_cell.length_b   1.000
_cell.length_c   1.000
_cell.angle_alpha   90.00
_cell.angle_beta   90.00
_cell.angle_gamma   90.00
#
_symmetry.space_group_name_H-M   'P 1'
#
loop_
_entity.id
_entity.type
_entity.pdbx_description
1 polymer ?
#
loop_
_entity_poly.entity_id
_entity_poly.type
_entity_poly.pdbx_seq_one_letter_code
_entity_poly.pdbx_strand_id
1 'polypeptide(L)'
;MTAAAQARRAMRALVLAAAAVSGVLVLDALVSAAADAQTPAATRIGYVDMKRLLDNAPQVVAGREKLSREFQPRDASLKADEKRLDDLRERQQKEGATTATTDADTLKREIDALDRSIKRNREAMRNDLKSRSDQELDKSWREINDAVVAYAREQGFDIIVPSPVVYASARVDITDQVLDRLRKQYREKPGGATP
;
A
#
# COMPACT_ATOMS: atom_id res chain seq x y z
N MET A 1 61.56 -61.47 -45.23
CA MET A 1 61.33 -60.84 -43.92
C MET A 1 60.78 -59.40 -44.06
N THR A 2 59.90 -59.13 -45.02
CA THR A 2 59.47 -57.71 -45.31
C THR A 2 57.95 -57.46 -45.17
N ALA A 3 57.13 -58.47 -45.25
CA ALA A 3 55.66 -58.31 -45.18
C ALA A 3 55.11 -58.00 -43.76
N ALA A 4 55.70 -58.61 -42.72
CA ALA A 4 55.26 -58.43 -41.32
C ALA A 4 55.59 -57.05 -40.74
N ALA A 5 56.61 -56.36 -41.23
CA ALA A 5 57.01 -55.03 -40.82
C ALA A 5 56.11 -53.92 -41.35
N GLN A 6 55.62 -54.12 -42.59
CA GLN A 6 54.69 -53.20 -43.26
C GLN A 6 53.28 -53.24 -42.60
N ALA A 7 52.76 -54.42 -42.25
CA ALA A 7 51.48 -54.61 -41.60
C ALA A 7 51.44 -53.90 -40.18
N ARG A 8 52.55 -53.99 -39.44
CA ARG A 8 52.63 -53.32 -38.12
C ARG A 8 52.69 -51.78 -38.18
N ARG A 9 53.29 -51.23 -39.31
CA ARG A 9 53.30 -49.76 -39.52
C ARG A 9 51.92 -49.22 -39.93
N ALA A 10 51.20 -49.96 -40.80
CA ALA A 10 49.84 -49.59 -41.20
C ALA A 10 48.85 -49.62 -39.99
N MET A 11 48.97 -50.63 -39.15
CA MET A 11 48.12 -50.76 -37.98
C MET A 11 48.39 -49.67 -36.88
N ARG A 12 49.65 -49.25 -36.75
CA ARG A 12 50.02 -48.12 -35.85
C ARG A 12 49.54 -46.80 -36.41
N ALA A 13 49.55 -46.55 -37.70
CA ALA A 13 49.00 -45.33 -38.30
C ALA A 13 47.47 -45.22 -38.15
N LEU A 14 46.77 -46.35 -38.27
CA LEU A 14 45.31 -46.39 -38.09
C LEU A 14 44.88 -46.12 -36.67
N VAL A 15 45.63 -46.63 -35.69
CA VAL A 15 45.33 -46.40 -34.27
C VAL A 15 45.59 -44.94 -33.84
N LEU A 16 46.64 -44.29 -34.37
CA LEU A 16 46.93 -42.88 -34.13
C LEU A 16 45.92 -41.93 -34.77
N ALA A 17 45.37 -42.25 -35.95
CA ALA A 17 44.34 -41.46 -36.61
C ALA A 17 42.99 -41.54 -35.86
N ALA A 18 42.62 -42.69 -35.29
CA ALA A 18 41.42 -42.86 -34.53
C ALA A 18 41.45 -42.05 -33.17
N ALA A 19 42.62 -41.95 -32.55
CA ALA A 19 42.78 -41.17 -31.32
C ALA A 19 42.68 -39.66 -31.52
N ALA A 20 43.10 -39.15 -32.69
CA ALA A 20 43.03 -37.72 -33.02
C ALA A 20 41.58 -37.25 -33.28
N VAL A 21 40.75 -38.09 -33.92
CA VAL A 21 39.33 -37.75 -34.20
C VAL A 21 38.47 -37.78 -32.95
N SER A 22 38.77 -38.67 -31.98
CA SER A 22 38.05 -38.72 -30.70
C SER A 22 38.33 -37.52 -29.80
N GLY A 23 39.52 -36.93 -29.86
CA GLY A 23 39.90 -35.75 -29.06
C GLY A 23 39.17 -34.47 -29.47
N VAL A 24 38.92 -34.29 -30.79
CA VAL A 24 38.24 -33.08 -31.29
C VAL A 24 36.74 -33.09 -30.96
N LEU A 25 36.09 -34.25 -31.03
CA LEU A 25 34.65 -34.37 -30.69
C LEU A 25 34.35 -34.14 -29.18
N VAL A 26 35.31 -34.47 -28.30
CA VAL A 26 35.13 -34.26 -26.86
C VAL A 26 35.34 -32.78 -26.48
N LEU A 27 36.23 -32.09 -27.24
CA LEU A 27 36.48 -30.66 -26.98
C LEU A 27 35.31 -29.77 -27.39
N ASP A 28 34.63 -30.08 -28.52
CA ASP A 28 33.41 -29.38 -28.97
C ASP A 28 32.23 -29.60 -27.99
N ALA A 29 32.08 -30.77 -27.40
CA ALA A 29 31.06 -31.07 -26.44
C ALA A 29 31.27 -30.31 -25.11
N LEU A 30 32.50 -30.08 -24.69
CA LEU A 30 32.85 -29.30 -23.49
C LEU A 30 32.67 -27.79 -23.68
N VAL A 31 32.90 -27.28 -24.90
CA VAL A 31 32.68 -25.87 -25.22
C VAL A 31 31.18 -25.55 -25.33
N SER A 32 30.37 -26.46 -25.88
CA SER A 32 28.91 -26.30 -25.97
C SER A 32 28.22 -26.35 -24.59
N ALA A 33 28.74 -27.14 -23.63
CA ALA A 33 28.19 -27.19 -22.26
C ALA A 33 28.50 -25.94 -21.43
N ALA A 34 29.53 -25.15 -21.78
CA ALA A 34 29.86 -23.91 -21.12
C ALA A 34 29.05 -22.70 -21.63
N ALA A 35 28.37 -22.81 -22.77
CA ALA A 35 27.58 -21.73 -23.35
C ALA A 35 26.14 -21.65 -22.78
N ASP A 36 25.66 -22.67 -22.07
CA ASP A 36 24.34 -22.69 -21.42
C ASP A 36 24.32 -22.02 -20.02
N ALA A 37 25.46 -21.55 -19.50
CA ALA A 37 25.56 -20.89 -18.23
C ALA A 37 25.52 -19.38 -18.41
N GLN A 38 24.37 -18.79 -18.18
CA GLN A 38 24.12 -17.36 -17.89
C GLN A 38 23.34 -16.60 -18.98
N THR A 39 22.13 -17.05 -19.26
CA THR A 39 21.11 -16.04 -19.59
C THR A 39 20.83 -15.31 -18.26
N PRO A 40 21.17 -14.02 -18.10
CA PRO A 40 20.83 -13.29 -16.89
C PRO A 40 19.31 -13.38 -16.74
N ALA A 41 18.85 -13.91 -15.61
CA ALA A 41 17.42 -13.96 -15.32
C ALA A 41 16.86 -12.55 -15.53
N ALA A 42 15.87 -12.41 -16.40
CA ALA A 42 15.32 -11.12 -16.73
C ALA A 42 14.78 -10.47 -15.45
N THR A 43 15.32 -9.30 -15.07
CA THR A 43 14.91 -8.55 -13.90
C THR A 43 13.40 -8.31 -13.93
N ARG A 44 12.69 -8.78 -12.91
CA ARG A 44 11.24 -8.62 -12.79
C ARG A 44 10.94 -7.34 -12.03
N ILE A 45 10.39 -6.37 -12.77
CA ILE A 45 9.98 -5.07 -12.21
C ILE A 45 8.46 -5.04 -12.12
N GLY A 46 7.94 -4.65 -10.95
CA GLY A 46 6.53 -4.35 -10.73
C GLY A 46 6.30 -2.87 -10.49
N TYR A 47 5.14 -2.37 -10.88
CA TYR A 47 4.64 -1.03 -10.54
C TYR A 47 3.42 -1.14 -9.65
N VAL A 48 3.31 -0.23 -8.65
CA VAL A 48 2.17 -0.15 -7.74
C VAL A 48 1.69 1.28 -7.64
N ASP A 49 0.40 1.49 -7.91
CA ASP A 49 -0.29 2.75 -7.62
C ASP A 49 -0.69 2.82 -6.15
N MET A 50 0.17 3.47 -5.33
CA MET A 50 -0.05 3.62 -3.90
C MET A 50 -1.32 4.40 -3.56
N LYS A 51 -1.66 5.41 -4.39
CA LYS A 51 -2.90 6.17 -4.21
C LYS A 51 -4.13 5.26 -4.38
N ARG A 52 -4.14 4.46 -5.44
CA ARG A 52 -5.23 3.51 -5.72
C ARG A 52 -5.34 2.44 -4.63
N LEU A 53 -4.22 1.96 -4.06
CA LEU A 53 -4.21 1.08 -2.91
C LEU A 53 -4.83 1.74 -1.68
N LEU A 54 -4.39 2.96 -1.33
CA LEU A 54 -4.92 3.71 -0.18
C LEU A 54 -6.40 4.06 -0.32
N ASP A 55 -6.88 4.34 -1.53
CA ASP A 55 -8.28 4.67 -1.75
C ASP A 55 -9.21 3.45 -1.69
N ASN A 56 -8.71 2.24 -2.01
CA ASN A 56 -9.53 1.05 -2.21
C ASN A 56 -9.22 -0.12 -1.26
N ALA A 57 -8.18 -0.03 -0.44
CA ALA A 57 -7.85 -1.08 0.51
C ALA A 57 -8.91 -1.16 1.63
N PRO A 58 -9.46 -2.35 1.93
CA PRO A 58 -10.58 -2.49 2.86
C PRO A 58 -10.27 -2.01 4.27
N GLN A 59 -9.03 -2.14 4.73
CA GLN A 59 -8.61 -1.61 6.03
C GLN A 59 -8.65 -0.08 6.10
N VAL A 60 -8.38 0.62 5.00
CA VAL A 60 -8.47 2.08 4.93
C VAL A 60 -9.93 2.53 4.97
N VAL A 61 -10.79 1.85 4.20
CA VAL A 61 -12.23 2.11 4.18
C VAL A 61 -12.81 1.90 5.59
N ALA A 62 -12.53 0.76 6.22
CA ALA A 62 -12.97 0.46 7.57
C ALA A 62 -12.44 1.46 8.62
N GLY A 63 -11.19 1.92 8.49
CA GLY A 63 -10.61 2.97 9.33
C GLY A 63 -11.36 4.29 9.23
N ARG A 64 -11.70 4.73 8.01
CA ARG A 64 -12.51 5.94 7.77
C ARG A 64 -13.90 5.82 8.36
N GLU A 65 -14.56 4.68 8.18
CA GLU A 65 -15.90 4.42 8.76
C GLU A 65 -15.87 4.40 10.28
N LYS A 66 -14.82 3.79 10.87
CA LYS A 66 -14.62 3.79 12.32
C LYS A 66 -14.48 5.21 12.85
N LEU A 67 -13.64 6.04 12.23
CA LEU A 67 -13.50 7.45 12.61
C LEU A 67 -14.81 8.21 12.45
N SER A 68 -15.54 8.02 11.36
CA SER A 68 -16.86 8.63 11.16
C SER A 68 -17.81 8.29 12.31
N ARG A 69 -17.91 7.02 12.67
CA ARG A 69 -18.75 6.57 13.80
C ARG A 69 -18.29 7.13 15.17
N GLU A 70 -16.98 7.20 15.39
CA GLU A 70 -16.41 7.73 16.65
C GLU A 70 -16.71 9.22 16.83
N PHE A 71 -16.64 10.00 15.74
CA PHE A 71 -16.80 11.45 15.80
C PHE A 71 -18.26 11.92 15.61
N GLN A 72 -19.14 11.09 15.08
CA GLN A 72 -20.57 11.42 14.86
C GLN A 72 -21.28 11.95 16.10
N PRO A 73 -21.17 11.37 17.32
CA PRO A 73 -21.85 11.90 18.50
C PRO A 73 -21.30 13.27 18.92
N ARG A 74 -20.02 13.52 18.77
CA ARG A 74 -19.41 14.83 19.07
C ARG A 74 -19.88 15.90 18.08
N ASP A 75 -19.97 15.56 16.80
CA ASP A 75 -20.50 16.44 15.75
C ASP A 75 -21.99 16.78 16.02
N ALA A 76 -22.78 15.79 16.39
CA ALA A 76 -24.19 15.99 16.74
C ALA A 76 -24.33 16.89 17.97
N SER A 77 -23.52 16.71 19.02
CA SER A 77 -23.52 17.58 20.21
C SER A 77 -23.13 19.02 19.86
N LEU A 78 -22.10 19.19 19.03
CA LEU A 78 -21.65 20.51 18.59
C LEU A 78 -22.75 21.25 17.81
N LYS A 79 -23.43 20.55 16.88
CA LYS A 79 -24.58 21.11 16.15
C LYS A 79 -25.75 21.48 17.05
N ALA A 80 -26.00 20.69 18.09
CA ALA A 80 -27.04 21.03 19.10
C ALA A 80 -26.70 22.30 19.91
N ASP A 81 -25.41 22.41 20.30
CA ASP A 81 -24.92 23.61 20.98
C ASP A 81 -24.97 24.85 20.07
N GLU A 82 -24.64 24.73 18.80
CA GLU A 82 -24.75 25.81 17.80
C GLU A 82 -26.19 26.27 17.64
N LYS A 83 -27.13 25.33 17.51
CA LYS A 83 -28.56 25.64 17.46
C LYS A 83 -29.03 26.34 18.73
N ARG A 84 -28.64 25.85 19.90
CA ARG A 84 -28.96 26.49 21.19
C ARG A 84 -28.43 27.93 21.26
N LEU A 85 -27.23 28.16 20.76
CA LEU A 85 -26.65 29.51 20.69
C LEU A 85 -27.48 30.43 19.80
N ASP A 86 -27.94 29.95 18.66
CA ASP A 86 -28.80 30.73 17.76
C ASP A 86 -30.15 31.02 18.40
N ASP A 87 -30.78 30.06 19.05
CA ASP A 87 -32.02 30.22 19.78
C ASP A 87 -31.87 31.30 20.92
N LEU A 88 -30.77 31.29 21.68
CA LEU A 88 -30.47 32.28 22.70
C LEU A 88 -30.24 33.69 22.12
N ARG A 89 -29.57 33.78 20.98
CA ARG A 89 -29.37 35.06 20.28
C ARG A 89 -30.70 35.63 19.75
N GLU A 90 -31.55 34.79 19.18
CA GLU A 90 -32.89 35.18 18.75
C GLU A 90 -33.72 35.68 19.91
N ARG A 91 -33.68 34.96 21.05
CA ARG A 91 -34.33 35.40 22.29
C ARG A 91 -33.81 36.76 22.77
N GLN A 92 -32.50 36.97 22.78
CA GLN A 92 -31.89 38.25 23.12
C GLN A 92 -32.39 39.40 22.23
N GLN A 93 -32.55 39.17 20.93
CA GLN A 93 -33.08 40.16 19.99
C GLN A 93 -34.56 40.51 20.26
N LYS A 94 -35.39 39.50 20.59
CA LYS A 94 -36.80 39.68 20.81
C LYS A 94 -37.11 40.33 22.19
N GLU A 95 -36.39 39.93 23.21
CA GLU A 95 -36.65 40.33 24.60
C GLU A 95 -35.78 41.53 25.04
N GLY A 96 -34.69 41.85 24.37
CA GLY A 96 -33.69 42.84 24.80
C GLY A 96 -34.21 44.27 24.92
N ALA A 97 -35.38 44.57 24.35
CA ALA A 97 -36.04 45.89 24.48
C ALA A 97 -36.99 45.98 25.67
N THR A 98 -37.37 44.86 26.29
CA THR A 98 -38.43 44.82 27.32
C THR A 98 -38.02 44.13 28.64
N THR A 99 -36.86 43.49 28.68
CA THR A 99 -36.39 42.69 29.82
C THR A 99 -35.68 43.54 30.86
N ALA A 100 -35.83 43.19 32.16
CA ALA A 100 -35.08 43.80 33.24
C ALA A 100 -33.57 43.66 33.00
N THR A 101 -32.78 44.69 33.36
CA THR A 101 -31.33 44.76 33.08
C THR A 101 -30.57 43.53 33.59
N THR A 102 -30.96 42.98 34.72
CA THR A 102 -30.35 41.81 35.36
C THR A 102 -30.51 40.54 34.52
N ASP A 103 -31.67 40.32 33.89
CA ASP A 103 -31.96 39.15 33.06
C ASP A 103 -31.26 39.27 31.69
N ALA A 104 -31.22 40.47 31.15
CA ALA A 104 -30.48 40.76 29.91
C ALA A 104 -28.97 40.49 30.08
N ASP A 105 -28.36 40.89 31.22
CA ASP A 105 -26.95 40.61 31.52
C ASP A 105 -26.68 39.11 31.73
N THR A 106 -27.64 38.40 32.30
CA THR A 106 -27.51 36.94 32.49
C THR A 106 -27.57 36.20 31.16
N LEU A 107 -28.52 36.54 30.27
CA LEU A 107 -28.65 35.98 28.93
C LEU A 107 -27.38 36.26 28.09
N LYS A 108 -26.85 37.46 28.17
CA LYS A 108 -25.58 37.81 27.47
C LYS A 108 -24.42 36.96 27.97
N ARG A 109 -24.28 36.76 29.29
CA ARG A 109 -23.21 35.87 29.84
C ARG A 109 -23.35 34.43 29.37
N GLU A 110 -24.61 33.91 29.30
CA GLU A 110 -24.87 32.54 28.77
C GLU A 110 -24.47 32.42 27.32
N ILE A 111 -24.86 33.38 26.48
CA ILE A 111 -24.47 33.44 25.05
C ILE A 111 -22.95 33.45 24.90
N ASP A 112 -22.25 34.34 25.61
CA ASP A 112 -20.79 34.45 25.55
C ASP A 112 -20.08 33.16 26.02
N ALA A 113 -20.61 32.53 27.08
CA ALA A 113 -20.06 31.27 27.62
C ALA A 113 -20.24 30.12 26.63
N LEU A 114 -21.43 29.99 26.02
CA LEU A 114 -21.75 28.96 25.06
C LEU A 114 -20.94 29.15 23.76
N ASP A 115 -20.81 30.37 23.25
CA ASP A 115 -20.00 30.70 22.07
C ASP A 115 -18.54 30.30 22.29
N ARG A 116 -17.97 30.68 23.46
CA ARG A 116 -16.59 30.23 23.78
C ARG A 116 -16.45 28.69 23.90
N SER A 117 -17.47 28.03 24.45
CA SER A 117 -17.49 26.55 24.55
C SER A 117 -17.51 25.90 23.19
N ILE A 118 -18.41 26.35 22.31
CA ILE A 118 -18.52 25.87 20.92
C ILE A 118 -17.19 26.01 20.18
N LYS A 119 -16.55 27.19 20.25
CA LYS A 119 -15.24 27.44 19.62
C LYS A 119 -14.18 26.46 20.12
N ARG A 120 -14.06 26.30 21.44
CA ARG A 120 -13.08 25.33 22.00
C ARG A 120 -13.38 23.89 21.58
N ASN A 121 -14.65 23.47 21.66
CA ASN A 121 -15.05 22.10 21.31
C ASN A 121 -14.83 21.80 19.82
N ARG A 122 -15.12 22.77 18.95
CA ARG A 122 -14.87 22.66 17.49
C ARG A 122 -13.39 22.51 17.18
N GLU A 123 -12.56 23.32 17.84
CA GLU A 123 -11.09 23.25 17.65
C GLU A 123 -10.54 21.93 18.20
N ALA A 124 -10.92 21.52 19.40
CA ALA A 124 -10.52 20.25 19.98
C ALA A 124 -10.94 19.07 19.10
N MET A 125 -12.20 19.05 18.62
CA MET A 125 -12.69 18.01 17.72
C MET A 125 -11.90 17.96 16.40
N ARG A 126 -11.59 19.13 15.81
CA ARG A 126 -10.78 19.20 14.58
C ARG A 126 -9.38 18.64 14.78
N ASN A 127 -8.73 19.00 15.88
CA ASN A 127 -7.38 18.54 16.20
C ASN A 127 -7.36 17.04 16.50
N ASP A 128 -8.33 16.54 17.25
CA ASP A 128 -8.48 15.10 17.53
C ASP A 128 -8.73 14.31 16.25
N LEU A 129 -9.68 14.77 15.41
CA LEU A 129 -9.99 14.10 14.14
C LEU A 129 -8.76 14.05 13.23
N LYS A 130 -8.02 15.18 13.11
CA LYS A 130 -6.78 15.22 12.35
C LYS A 130 -5.77 14.20 12.88
N SER A 131 -5.48 14.23 14.18
CA SER A 131 -4.52 13.32 14.82
C SER A 131 -4.91 11.85 14.63
N ARG A 132 -6.19 11.50 14.80
CA ARG A 132 -6.70 10.15 14.58
C ARG A 132 -6.64 9.72 13.13
N SER A 133 -6.97 10.65 12.21
CA SER A 133 -6.88 10.39 10.77
C SER A 133 -5.44 10.12 10.35
N ASP A 134 -4.48 10.93 10.81
CA ASP A 134 -3.06 10.74 10.54
C ASP A 134 -2.57 9.37 11.08
N GLN A 135 -2.96 8.99 12.30
CA GLN A 135 -2.62 7.68 12.89
C GLN A 135 -3.18 6.48 12.09
N GLU A 136 -4.45 6.55 11.69
CA GLU A 136 -5.07 5.48 10.88
C GLU A 136 -4.45 5.40 9.47
N LEU A 137 -4.09 6.55 8.88
CA LEU A 137 -3.40 6.59 7.59
C LEU A 137 -2.01 5.96 7.69
N ASP A 138 -1.21 6.32 8.69
CA ASP A 138 0.12 5.76 8.94
C ASP A 138 0.08 4.25 9.17
N LYS A 139 -0.92 3.78 9.92
CA LYS A 139 -1.14 2.35 10.14
C LYS A 139 -1.46 1.64 8.83
N SER A 140 -2.41 2.19 8.06
CA SER A 140 -2.82 1.63 6.78
C SER A 140 -1.67 1.61 5.77
N TRP A 141 -0.86 2.66 5.75
CA TRP A 141 0.34 2.74 4.91
C TRP A 141 1.32 1.60 5.22
N ARG A 142 1.62 1.35 6.50
CA ARG A 142 2.48 0.24 6.90
C ARG A 142 1.92 -1.11 6.47
N GLU A 143 0.64 -1.37 6.75
CA GLU A 143 -0.02 -2.63 6.36
C GLU A 143 -0.02 -2.86 4.85
N ILE A 144 -0.25 -1.81 4.05
CA ILE A 144 -0.21 -1.88 2.59
C ILE A 144 1.23 -2.16 2.11
N ASN A 145 2.21 -1.44 2.65
CA ASN A 145 3.61 -1.63 2.28
C ASN A 145 4.08 -3.06 2.59
N ASP A 146 3.73 -3.59 3.75
CA ASP A 146 4.05 -4.98 4.14
C ASP A 146 3.41 -5.99 3.18
N ALA A 147 2.16 -5.75 2.76
CA ALA A 147 1.48 -6.60 1.78
C ALA A 147 2.14 -6.54 0.39
N VAL A 148 2.58 -5.35 -0.06
CA VAL A 148 3.31 -5.18 -1.32
C VAL A 148 4.64 -5.94 -1.26
N VAL A 149 5.41 -5.78 -0.19
CA VAL A 149 6.70 -6.47 0.00
C VAL A 149 6.52 -7.99 0.05
N ALA A 150 5.52 -8.46 0.79
CA ALA A 150 5.23 -9.89 0.86
C ALA A 150 4.83 -10.46 -0.51
N TYR A 151 3.96 -9.75 -1.24
CA TYR A 151 3.57 -10.13 -2.59
C TYR A 151 4.78 -10.16 -3.55
N ALA A 152 5.63 -9.14 -3.50
CA ALA A 152 6.82 -9.06 -4.33
C ALA A 152 7.75 -10.25 -4.14
N ARG A 153 8.02 -10.62 -2.87
CA ARG A 153 8.87 -11.77 -2.52
C ARG A 153 8.27 -13.09 -3.01
N GLU A 154 6.98 -13.31 -2.79
CA GLU A 154 6.30 -14.54 -3.21
C GLU A 154 6.26 -14.69 -4.73
N GLN A 155 6.11 -13.59 -5.46
CA GLN A 155 6.05 -13.61 -6.92
C GLN A 155 7.43 -13.48 -7.59
N GLY A 156 8.51 -13.32 -6.83
CA GLY A 156 9.87 -13.19 -7.34
C GLY A 156 10.11 -11.91 -8.13
N PHE A 157 9.58 -10.78 -7.66
CA PHE A 157 9.95 -9.47 -8.17
C PHE A 157 11.28 -9.02 -7.55
N ASP A 158 12.16 -8.46 -8.39
CA ASP A 158 13.43 -7.91 -7.96
C ASP A 158 13.28 -6.47 -7.44
N ILE A 159 12.34 -5.73 -8.02
CA ILE A 159 12.05 -4.34 -7.63
C ILE A 159 10.55 -4.03 -7.80
N ILE A 160 10.00 -3.27 -6.86
CA ILE A 160 8.68 -2.64 -6.96
C ILE A 160 8.87 -1.13 -6.94
N VAL A 161 8.29 -0.47 -7.94
CA VAL A 161 8.31 0.99 -8.09
C VAL A 161 6.94 1.54 -7.70
N PRO A 162 6.83 2.33 -6.62
CA PRO A 162 5.58 2.96 -6.24
C PRO A 162 5.28 4.19 -7.10
N SER A 163 3.99 4.58 -7.20
CA SER A 163 3.60 5.90 -7.73
C SER A 163 4.16 7.06 -6.86
N PRO A 164 4.47 8.25 -7.46
CA PRO A 164 4.24 8.61 -8.86
C PRO A 164 5.36 8.17 -9.80
N VAL A 165 5.00 7.67 -10.97
CA VAL A 165 5.93 7.41 -12.09
C VAL A 165 5.43 8.13 -13.33
N VAL A 166 6.35 8.46 -14.26
CA VAL A 166 5.99 9.13 -15.52
C VAL A 166 5.19 8.20 -16.43
N TYR A 167 5.57 6.92 -16.47
CA TYR A 167 4.91 5.90 -17.28
C TYR A 167 5.15 4.50 -16.70
N ALA A 168 4.09 3.70 -16.66
CA ALA A 168 4.15 2.26 -16.44
C ALA A 168 3.17 1.57 -17.38
N SER A 169 3.59 0.50 -18.05
CA SER A 169 2.67 -0.28 -18.87
C SER A 169 1.79 -1.16 -17.99
N ALA A 170 0.58 -1.50 -18.47
CA ALA A 170 -0.32 -2.41 -17.77
C ALA A 170 0.31 -3.78 -17.44
N ARG A 171 1.33 -4.19 -18.20
CA ARG A 171 2.03 -5.46 -18.00
C ARG A 171 2.84 -5.51 -16.69
N VAL A 172 3.33 -4.37 -16.20
CA VAL A 172 4.10 -4.28 -14.96
C VAL A 172 3.26 -3.82 -13.77
N ASP A 173 2.02 -3.38 -14.01
CA ASP A 173 1.11 -2.94 -12.95
C ASP A 173 0.57 -4.15 -12.18
N ILE A 174 0.91 -4.21 -10.90
CA ILE A 174 0.47 -5.28 -9.98
C ILE A 174 -0.51 -4.75 -8.92
N THR A 175 -1.05 -3.55 -9.10
CA THR A 175 -1.91 -2.89 -8.11
C THR A 175 -3.14 -3.72 -7.77
N ASP A 176 -3.81 -4.30 -8.78
CA ASP A 176 -5.02 -5.11 -8.57
C ASP A 176 -4.73 -6.40 -7.82
N GLN A 177 -3.61 -7.06 -8.13
CA GLN A 177 -3.18 -8.29 -7.46
C GLN A 177 -2.88 -8.03 -5.97
N VAL A 178 -2.25 -6.90 -5.66
CA VAL A 178 -2.01 -6.48 -4.27
C VAL A 178 -3.34 -6.14 -3.57
N LEU A 179 -4.28 -5.44 -4.24
CA LEU A 179 -5.62 -5.16 -3.70
C LEU A 179 -6.37 -6.46 -3.36
N ASP A 180 -6.33 -7.45 -4.24
CA ASP A 180 -7.01 -8.73 -4.00
C ASP A 180 -6.40 -9.47 -2.83
N ARG A 181 -5.07 -9.41 -2.66
CA ARG A 181 -4.39 -9.94 -1.47
C ARG A 181 -4.85 -9.22 -0.20
N LEU A 182 -4.89 -7.89 -0.20
CA LEU A 182 -5.35 -7.10 0.95
C LEU A 182 -6.80 -7.43 1.32
N ARG A 183 -7.69 -7.60 0.31
CA ARG A 183 -9.07 -8.02 0.51
C ARG A 183 -9.17 -9.41 1.15
N LYS A 184 -8.34 -10.35 0.68
CA LYS A 184 -8.29 -11.71 1.25
C LYS A 184 -7.82 -11.67 2.70
N GLN A 185 -6.70 -11.01 2.98
CA GLN A 185 -6.16 -10.87 4.33
C GLN A 185 -7.12 -10.16 5.29
N TYR A 186 -7.87 -9.16 4.81
CA TYR A 186 -8.87 -8.47 5.62
C TYR A 186 -10.03 -9.36 6.01
N ARG A 187 -10.51 -10.21 5.10
CA ARG A 187 -11.58 -11.20 5.41
C ARG A 187 -11.14 -12.28 6.39
N GLU A 188 -9.86 -12.64 6.38
CA GLU A 188 -9.29 -13.68 7.24
C GLU A 188 -8.95 -13.17 8.66
N LYS A 189 -8.89 -11.85 8.86
CA LYS A 189 -8.68 -11.26 10.19
C LYS A 189 -9.93 -11.44 11.06
N PRO A 190 -9.78 -11.91 12.35
CA PRO A 190 -10.90 -11.91 13.28
C PRO A 190 -11.43 -10.48 13.47
N GLY A 191 -12.66 -10.21 13.03
CA GLY A 191 -13.27 -8.88 13.05
C GLY A 191 -13.26 -8.14 11.71
N GLY A 192 -12.74 -8.74 10.64
CA GLY A 192 -12.99 -8.32 9.27
C GLY A 192 -14.45 -8.61 8.93
N ALA A 193 -15.34 -7.69 9.30
CA ALA A 193 -16.76 -7.82 8.99
C ALA A 193 -16.93 -7.84 7.46
N THR A 194 -17.61 -8.85 6.96
CA THR A 194 -18.33 -8.79 5.69
C THR A 194 -19.28 -7.60 5.71
N PRO A 195 -19.34 -6.79 4.65
CA PRO A 195 -20.32 -5.72 4.49
C PRO A 195 -21.73 -6.25 4.53
#